data_f121e9fe06f7c005f2c85e886e4b0fd6
#
_entry.id   f121e9fe06f7c005f2c85e886e4b0fd6
#
_cell.length_a   1.000
_cell.length_b   1.000
_cell.length_c   1.000
_cell.angle_alpha   90.00
_cell.angle_beta   90.00
_cell.angle_gamma   90.00
#
_symmetry.space_group_name_H-M   'P 1'
#
loop_
_entity.id
_entity.type
_entity.pdbx_description
1 polymer ?
#
loop_
_entity_poly.entity_id
_entity_poly.type
_entity_poly.pdbx_seq_one_letter_code
_entity_poly.pdbx_strand_id
1 'polypeptide(L)'
;MKLVAQGSTLDLTHPHVMGILNVTPDSFSDGGAHNSLIEAVKHANLMINAGATIIDIGGESTRPGAAEVSVEEELARVIPVVEAIAQRFEVWISVDTSKAEVIRESARAGAHIINDIRSLTEPGALQAAAETGLPVCLMHMQGQPKTMQEAPKYEDVFADVERFFNEHIVRCEQAGIAKEKLLLDPGFGFGKNLSHNYQLLARLGEFHHFGLPLLVGMSRKSMVGQLLNVGPSERLNGSLACAVIAAMQGAQIIRVHDVKETVEALRVVEATLAAKGKKRYE
;
A
#
# COMPACT_ATOMS: atom_id res chain seq x y z
N MET A 1 -1.48 -7.96 -16.99
CA MET A 1 -2.16 -7.05 -16.04
C MET A 1 -1.39 -5.74 -15.97
N LYS A 2 -2.08 -4.61 -15.99
CA LYS A 2 -1.46 -3.28 -15.99
C LYS A 2 -2.37 -2.24 -15.34
N LEU A 3 -1.79 -1.15 -14.87
CA LEU A 3 -2.50 0.05 -14.42
C LEU A 3 -2.14 1.22 -15.35
N VAL A 4 -3.09 2.12 -15.56
CA VAL A 4 -2.91 3.33 -16.36
C VAL A 4 -3.37 4.55 -15.56
N ALA A 5 -2.52 5.55 -15.46
CA ALA A 5 -2.82 6.82 -14.78
C ALA A 5 -1.85 7.91 -15.25
N GLN A 6 -2.31 9.16 -15.30
CA GLN A 6 -1.48 10.33 -15.62
C GLN A 6 -0.70 10.16 -16.94
N GLY A 7 -1.29 9.51 -17.94
CA GLY A 7 -0.63 9.23 -19.21
C GLY A 7 0.49 8.18 -19.15
N SER A 8 0.64 7.47 -18.04
CA SER A 8 1.65 6.45 -17.81
C SER A 8 1.02 5.09 -17.60
N THR A 9 1.75 4.03 -17.94
CA THR A 9 1.34 2.65 -17.76
C THR A 9 2.31 1.93 -16.82
N LEU A 10 1.79 1.24 -15.81
CA LEU A 10 2.54 0.36 -14.93
C LEU A 10 2.26 -1.09 -15.30
N ASP A 11 3.28 -1.77 -15.82
CA ASP A 11 3.20 -3.19 -16.17
C ASP A 11 3.31 -4.05 -14.90
N LEU A 12 2.26 -4.80 -14.58
CA LEU A 12 2.19 -5.66 -13.41
C LEU A 12 2.50 -7.13 -13.71
N THR A 13 3.17 -7.43 -14.82
CA THR A 13 3.66 -8.78 -15.11
C THR A 13 4.87 -9.17 -14.26
N HIS A 14 5.47 -8.19 -13.57
CA HIS A 14 6.54 -8.35 -12.59
C HIS A 14 6.06 -7.88 -11.21
N PRO A 15 6.64 -8.38 -10.10
CA PRO A 15 6.39 -7.74 -8.81
C PRO A 15 7.08 -6.38 -8.76
N HIS A 16 6.38 -5.43 -8.18
CA HIS A 16 6.87 -4.07 -7.96
C HIS A 16 7.08 -3.82 -6.48
N VAL A 17 8.15 -3.11 -6.14
CA VAL A 17 8.39 -2.64 -4.78
C VAL A 17 7.84 -1.23 -4.64
N MET A 18 6.92 -1.08 -3.69
CA MET A 18 6.38 0.22 -3.27
C MET A 18 7.11 0.66 -2.01
N GLY A 19 7.88 1.74 -2.10
CA GLY A 19 8.59 2.31 -0.97
C GLY A 19 7.69 3.20 -0.12
N ILE A 20 7.77 3.05 1.20
CA ILE A 20 6.99 3.84 2.16
C ILE A 20 7.67 5.18 2.41
N LEU A 21 6.95 6.27 2.19
CA LEU A 21 7.39 7.62 2.48
C LEU A 21 6.38 8.30 3.41
N ASN A 22 6.65 8.23 4.71
CA ASN A 22 5.84 8.92 5.71
C ASN A 22 6.29 10.37 5.84
N VAL A 23 5.36 11.30 5.66
CA VAL A 23 5.59 12.74 5.79
C VAL A 23 4.87 13.30 7.02
N THR A 24 4.95 12.56 8.12
CA THR A 24 4.47 12.97 9.44
C THR A 24 5.58 13.71 10.20
N PRO A 25 5.26 14.55 11.20
CA PRO A 25 6.29 15.28 11.97
C PRO A 25 7.33 14.36 12.61
N ASP A 26 6.95 13.15 13.01
CA ASP A 26 7.83 12.18 13.66
C ASP A 26 8.79 11.49 12.69
N SER A 27 8.56 11.61 11.40
CA SER A 27 9.37 10.94 10.36
C SER A 27 10.62 11.72 10.00
N PHE A 28 10.63 13.04 10.21
CA PHE A 28 11.73 13.95 9.91
C PHE A 28 11.94 14.89 11.09
N SER A 29 13.14 14.89 11.63
CA SER A 29 13.48 15.71 12.80
C SER A 29 13.70 17.18 12.43
N ASP A 30 13.25 18.08 13.29
CA ASP A 30 13.68 19.45 13.48
C ASP A 30 14.01 20.31 12.24
N GLY A 31 13.12 21.15 11.79
CA GLY A 31 13.48 22.16 10.81
C GLY A 31 12.33 22.75 10.01
N GLY A 32 11.10 22.46 10.39
CA GLY A 32 9.92 23.04 9.74
C GLY A 32 9.62 22.41 8.36
N ALA A 33 8.61 22.95 7.69
CA ALA A 33 8.05 22.41 6.46
C ALA A 33 9.04 22.31 5.30
N HIS A 34 9.98 23.27 5.19
CA HIS A 34 10.98 23.29 4.12
C HIS A 34 11.98 22.13 4.23
N ASN A 35 12.51 21.91 5.43
CA ASN A 35 13.42 20.80 5.67
C ASN A 35 12.75 19.45 5.52
N SER A 36 11.48 19.32 5.92
CA SER A 36 10.69 18.10 5.74
C SER A 36 10.50 17.76 4.26
N LEU A 37 10.30 18.75 3.40
CA LEU A 37 10.21 18.54 1.96
C LEU A 37 11.53 18.06 1.37
N ILE A 38 12.63 18.69 1.72
CA ILE A 38 13.98 18.30 1.26
C ILE A 38 14.29 16.86 1.67
N GLU A 39 14.04 16.50 2.92
CA GLU A 39 14.29 15.15 3.45
C GLU A 39 13.38 14.11 2.78
N ALA A 40 12.12 14.45 2.52
CA ALA A 40 11.20 13.57 1.80
C ALA A 40 11.70 13.29 0.37
N VAL A 41 12.13 14.30 -0.36
CA VAL A 41 12.67 14.15 -1.72
C VAL A 41 13.96 13.33 -1.71
N LYS A 42 14.85 13.54 -0.76
CA LYS A 42 16.06 12.72 -0.60
C LYS A 42 15.73 11.25 -0.34
N HIS A 43 14.79 10.98 0.55
CA HIS A 43 14.37 9.62 0.87
C HIS A 43 13.75 8.95 -0.36
N ALA A 44 12.88 9.65 -1.08
CA ALA A 44 12.30 9.15 -2.33
C ALA A 44 13.41 8.81 -3.34
N ASN A 45 14.40 9.68 -3.52
CA ASN A 45 15.52 9.44 -4.43
C ASN A 45 16.31 8.19 -4.05
N LEU A 46 16.59 7.98 -2.76
CA LEU A 46 17.28 6.78 -2.29
C LEU A 46 16.47 5.52 -2.60
N MET A 47 15.17 5.53 -2.36
CA MET A 47 14.30 4.39 -2.64
C MET A 47 14.19 4.10 -4.13
N ILE A 48 14.07 5.12 -4.97
CA ILE A 48 14.01 4.98 -6.43
C ILE A 48 15.33 4.40 -6.96
N ASN A 49 16.46 4.91 -6.50
CA ASN A 49 17.77 4.39 -6.87
C ASN A 49 17.99 2.96 -6.41
N ALA A 50 17.35 2.56 -5.31
CA ALA A 50 17.38 1.19 -4.81
C ALA A 50 16.45 0.23 -5.57
N GLY A 51 15.59 0.75 -6.46
CA GLY A 51 14.73 -0.05 -7.33
C GLY A 51 13.23 0.05 -7.05
N ALA A 52 12.78 0.93 -6.16
CA ALA A 52 11.36 1.19 -5.99
C ALA A 52 10.77 1.79 -7.27
N THR A 53 9.64 1.27 -7.71
CA THR A 53 8.92 1.77 -8.90
C THR A 53 7.67 2.55 -8.53
N ILE A 54 7.29 2.48 -7.27
CA ILE A 54 6.16 3.21 -6.69
C ILE A 54 6.61 3.78 -5.34
N ILE A 55 6.24 5.02 -5.06
CA ILE A 55 6.44 5.66 -3.75
C ILE A 55 5.06 5.91 -3.14
N ASP A 56 4.83 5.42 -1.93
CA ASP A 56 3.58 5.60 -1.20
C ASP A 56 3.72 6.69 -0.15
N ILE A 57 3.04 7.80 -0.37
CA ILE A 57 3.16 9.02 0.43
C ILE A 57 1.99 9.10 1.40
N GLY A 58 2.27 9.20 2.70
CA GLY A 58 1.26 9.31 3.74
C GLY A 58 1.54 10.44 4.73
N GLY A 59 0.56 11.28 4.99
CA GLY A 59 0.62 12.40 5.92
C GLY A 59 -0.04 12.16 7.27
N GLU A 60 -0.68 11.01 7.45
CA GLU A 60 -1.34 10.59 8.69
C GLU A 60 -0.87 9.19 9.06
N SER A 61 -0.49 8.98 10.32
CA SER A 61 -0.11 7.66 10.79
C SER A 61 -1.34 6.75 10.94
N THR A 62 -1.24 5.53 10.44
CA THR A 62 -2.27 4.49 10.56
C THR A 62 -1.97 3.47 11.64
N ARG A 63 -0.93 3.72 12.45
CA ARG A 63 -0.59 2.87 13.61
C ARG A 63 -1.71 2.92 14.65
N PRO A 64 -1.95 1.82 15.39
CA PRO A 64 -2.90 1.83 16.49
C PRO A 64 -2.62 2.97 17.48
N GLY A 65 -3.67 3.73 17.85
CA GLY A 65 -3.54 4.85 18.79
C GLY A 65 -2.98 6.15 18.22
N ALA A 66 -2.70 6.22 16.92
CA ALA A 66 -2.22 7.44 16.29
C ALA A 66 -3.27 8.57 16.35
N ALA A 67 -2.82 9.81 16.52
CA ALA A 67 -3.68 10.98 16.52
C ALA A 67 -4.25 11.25 15.12
N GLU A 68 -5.49 11.72 15.07
CA GLU A 68 -6.11 12.20 13.83
C GLU A 68 -5.44 13.50 13.36
N VAL A 69 -5.36 13.65 12.04
CA VAL A 69 -4.80 14.82 11.38
C VAL A 69 -5.90 15.54 10.61
N SER A 70 -5.92 16.87 10.69
CA SER A 70 -6.90 17.66 9.93
C SER A 70 -6.64 17.59 8.43
N VAL A 71 -7.66 17.93 7.63
CA VAL A 71 -7.52 18.01 6.17
C VAL A 71 -6.42 19.00 5.78
N GLU A 72 -6.39 20.16 6.41
CA GLU A 72 -5.42 21.22 6.13
C GLU A 72 -4.00 20.78 6.43
N GLU A 73 -3.80 20.08 7.55
CA GLU A 73 -2.49 19.55 7.92
C GLU A 73 -2.03 18.45 6.96
N GLU A 74 -2.92 17.54 6.60
CA GLU A 74 -2.58 16.47 5.66
C GLU A 74 -2.26 17.02 4.28
N LEU A 75 -3.04 17.96 3.77
CA LEU A 75 -2.75 18.67 2.51
C LEU A 75 -1.38 19.34 2.54
N ALA A 76 -1.08 20.05 3.62
CA ALA A 76 0.19 20.75 3.78
C ALA A 76 1.41 19.80 3.82
N ARG A 77 1.23 18.60 4.34
CA ARG A 77 2.28 17.57 4.40
C ARG A 77 2.46 16.84 3.06
N VAL A 78 1.36 16.47 2.42
CA VAL A 78 1.35 15.54 1.28
C VAL A 78 1.54 16.24 -0.06
N ILE A 79 0.80 17.30 -0.34
CA ILE A 79 0.74 17.89 -1.68
C ILE A 79 2.10 18.42 -2.16
N PRO A 80 2.88 19.17 -1.35
CA PRO A 80 4.19 19.64 -1.79
C PRO A 80 5.15 18.48 -2.14
N VAL A 81 5.05 17.37 -1.43
CA VAL A 81 5.90 16.19 -1.66
C VAL A 81 5.49 15.48 -2.96
N VAL A 82 4.18 15.31 -3.20
CA VAL A 82 3.68 14.75 -4.46
C VAL A 82 4.15 15.57 -5.65
N GLU A 83 3.97 16.89 -5.59
CA GLU A 83 4.40 17.80 -6.67
C GLU A 83 5.90 17.70 -6.92
N ALA A 84 6.72 17.73 -5.87
CA ALA A 84 8.17 17.69 -6.00
C ALA A 84 8.66 16.38 -6.61
N ILE A 85 8.09 15.25 -6.20
CA ILE A 85 8.45 13.93 -6.74
C ILE A 85 7.97 13.79 -8.18
N ALA A 86 6.74 14.21 -8.48
CA ALA A 86 6.19 14.15 -9.83
C ALA A 86 7.02 14.95 -10.85
N GLN A 87 7.59 16.08 -10.44
CA GLN A 87 8.40 16.93 -11.30
C GLN A 87 9.83 16.40 -11.52
N ARG A 88 10.36 15.62 -10.58
CA ARG A 88 11.79 15.24 -10.56
C ARG A 88 12.07 13.81 -10.97
N PHE A 89 11.11 12.91 -10.84
CA PHE A 89 11.36 11.47 -11.02
C PHE A 89 10.31 10.82 -11.89
N GLU A 90 10.73 9.86 -12.69
CA GLU A 90 9.85 8.94 -13.41
C GLU A 90 9.51 7.75 -12.51
N VAL A 91 8.58 7.96 -11.59
CA VAL A 91 8.14 6.96 -10.62
C VAL A 91 6.63 7.08 -10.46
N TRP A 92 5.97 5.98 -10.16
CA TRP A 92 4.56 6.02 -9.80
C TRP A 92 4.41 6.51 -8.36
N ILE A 93 3.41 7.35 -8.14
CA ILE A 93 3.11 7.96 -6.85
C ILE A 93 1.78 7.42 -6.37
N SER A 94 1.79 6.77 -5.21
CA SER A 94 0.62 6.38 -4.45
C SER A 94 0.44 7.34 -3.29
N VAL A 95 -0.79 7.74 -2.99
CA VAL A 95 -1.08 8.56 -1.82
C VAL A 95 -1.98 7.77 -0.86
N ASP A 96 -1.47 7.59 0.35
CA ASP A 96 -2.17 6.92 1.45
C ASP A 96 -3.02 7.97 2.17
N THR A 97 -4.31 7.98 1.87
CA THR A 97 -5.27 8.93 2.43
C THR A 97 -6.69 8.39 2.39
N SER A 98 -7.53 8.85 3.32
CA SER A 98 -8.96 8.55 3.36
C SER A 98 -9.84 9.79 3.15
N LYS A 99 -9.23 10.97 2.96
CA LYS A 99 -9.95 12.24 2.88
C LYS A 99 -10.21 12.68 1.45
N ALA A 100 -11.45 13.05 1.15
CA ALA A 100 -11.88 13.44 -0.19
C ALA A 100 -11.03 14.59 -0.80
N GLU A 101 -10.74 15.61 -0.02
CA GLU A 101 -9.96 16.77 -0.47
C GLU A 101 -8.53 16.38 -0.79
N VAL A 102 -7.92 15.52 0.02
CA VAL A 102 -6.56 15.03 -0.20
C VAL A 102 -6.51 14.15 -1.45
N ILE A 103 -7.53 13.32 -1.68
CA ILE A 103 -7.67 12.52 -2.89
C ILE A 103 -7.67 13.41 -4.13
N ARG A 104 -8.51 14.44 -4.16
CA ARG A 104 -8.62 15.37 -5.31
C ARG A 104 -7.33 16.13 -5.56
N GLU A 105 -6.78 16.74 -4.52
CA GLU A 105 -5.56 17.53 -4.66
C GLU A 105 -4.34 16.69 -5.01
N SER A 106 -4.25 15.47 -4.49
CA SER A 106 -3.19 14.53 -4.85
C SER A 106 -3.23 14.15 -6.33
N ALA A 107 -4.42 13.92 -6.87
CA ALA A 107 -4.58 13.65 -8.30
C ALA A 107 -4.13 14.82 -9.16
N ARG A 108 -4.48 16.05 -8.79
CA ARG A 108 -4.05 17.28 -9.48
C ARG A 108 -2.54 17.47 -9.41
N ALA A 109 -1.93 17.09 -8.28
CA ALA A 109 -0.49 17.21 -8.06
C ALA A 109 0.34 16.16 -8.83
N GLY A 110 -0.28 15.10 -9.36
CA GLY A 110 0.37 14.10 -10.17
C GLY A 110 0.37 12.68 -9.60
N ALA A 111 -0.41 12.39 -8.56
CA ALA A 111 -0.52 11.04 -8.01
C ALA A 111 -1.16 10.07 -9.02
N HIS A 112 -0.74 8.81 -8.96
CA HIS A 112 -1.20 7.75 -9.86
C HIS A 112 -2.16 6.76 -9.19
N ILE A 113 -2.03 6.55 -7.89
CA ILE A 113 -2.81 5.57 -7.12
C ILE A 113 -3.34 6.23 -5.86
N ILE A 114 -4.60 5.96 -5.54
CA ILE A 114 -5.19 6.27 -4.23
C ILE A 114 -5.15 4.99 -3.39
N ASN A 115 -4.42 5.03 -2.29
CA ASN A 115 -4.28 3.91 -1.35
C ASN A 115 -5.04 4.26 -0.06
N ASP A 116 -6.30 3.84 0.02
CA ASP A 116 -7.16 4.18 1.15
C ASP A 116 -7.40 2.96 2.05
N ILE A 117 -6.83 2.98 3.26
CA ILE A 117 -7.01 1.91 4.25
C ILE A 117 -8.46 1.79 4.74
N ARG A 118 -9.29 2.81 4.55
CA ARG A 118 -10.72 2.79 4.87
C ARG A 118 -11.59 2.49 3.66
N SER A 119 -10.98 2.15 2.53
CA SER A 119 -11.65 1.70 1.30
C SER A 119 -12.78 2.62 0.85
N LEU A 120 -12.51 3.94 0.86
CA LEU A 120 -13.42 4.99 0.38
C LEU A 120 -14.73 5.07 1.19
N THR A 121 -14.69 4.72 2.47
CA THR A 121 -15.86 4.78 3.35
C THR A 121 -16.03 6.11 4.09
N GLU A 122 -15.00 6.95 4.13
CA GLU A 122 -15.14 8.28 4.70
C GLU A 122 -16.01 9.20 3.82
N PRO A 123 -16.67 10.22 4.40
CA PRO A 123 -17.58 11.09 3.63
C PRO A 123 -16.92 11.71 2.41
N GLY A 124 -17.54 11.51 1.25
CA GLY A 124 -17.09 12.07 -0.03
C GLY A 124 -15.90 11.37 -0.67
N ALA A 125 -15.25 10.42 -0.01
CA ALA A 125 -14.06 9.75 -0.54
C ALA A 125 -14.35 8.94 -1.81
N LEU A 126 -15.44 8.19 -1.84
CA LEU A 126 -15.83 7.40 -3.01
C LEU A 126 -16.08 8.26 -4.24
N GLN A 127 -16.83 9.36 -4.08
CA GLN A 127 -17.09 10.30 -5.15
C GLN A 127 -15.80 11.00 -5.63
N ALA A 128 -14.95 11.42 -4.70
CA ALA A 128 -13.68 12.04 -5.04
C ALA A 128 -12.79 11.09 -5.85
N ALA A 129 -12.68 9.84 -5.45
CA ALA A 129 -11.91 8.82 -6.17
C ALA A 129 -12.48 8.59 -7.58
N ALA A 130 -13.79 8.46 -7.71
CA ALA A 130 -14.46 8.30 -9.00
C ALA A 130 -14.18 9.48 -9.94
N GLU A 131 -14.23 10.71 -9.44
CA GLU A 131 -13.95 11.94 -10.20
C GLU A 131 -12.52 11.99 -10.72
N THR A 132 -11.54 11.49 -9.95
CA THR A 132 -10.13 11.49 -10.36
C THR A 132 -9.83 10.52 -11.49
N GLY A 133 -10.59 9.44 -11.60
CA GLY A 133 -10.32 8.37 -12.54
C GLY A 133 -9.05 7.58 -12.28
N LEU A 134 -8.41 7.76 -11.13
CA LEU A 134 -7.18 7.05 -10.75
C LEU A 134 -7.47 5.62 -10.28
N PRO A 135 -6.49 4.71 -10.45
CA PRO A 135 -6.49 3.44 -9.73
C PRO A 135 -6.65 3.60 -8.22
N VAL A 136 -7.41 2.70 -7.61
CA VAL A 136 -7.72 2.72 -6.18
C VAL A 136 -7.40 1.37 -5.57
N CYS A 137 -6.69 1.38 -4.44
CA CYS A 137 -6.47 0.19 -3.63
C CYS A 137 -7.54 0.09 -2.54
N LEU A 138 -8.24 -1.04 -2.52
CA LEU A 138 -9.21 -1.39 -1.49
C LEU A 138 -8.55 -2.31 -0.48
N MET A 139 -8.52 -1.91 0.79
CA MET A 139 -7.89 -2.67 1.86
C MET A 139 -8.91 -3.14 2.89
N HIS A 140 -8.82 -4.42 3.25
CA HIS A 140 -9.64 -4.99 4.33
C HIS A 140 -9.12 -4.57 5.70
N MET A 141 -10.04 -4.13 6.57
CA MET A 141 -9.78 -3.87 7.97
C MET A 141 -11.03 -4.23 8.80
N GLN A 142 -10.82 -4.86 9.95
CA GLN A 142 -11.88 -4.99 10.95
C GLN A 142 -11.68 -3.91 12.02
N GLY A 143 -12.74 -3.18 12.36
CA GLY A 143 -12.67 -2.07 13.31
C GLY A 143 -12.12 -0.79 12.69
N GLN A 144 -11.54 0.05 13.53
CA GLN A 144 -10.92 1.32 13.14
C GLN A 144 -9.44 1.32 13.53
N PRO A 145 -8.58 2.15 12.91
CA PRO A 145 -7.15 2.18 13.26
C PRO A 145 -6.85 2.32 14.75
N LYS A 146 -7.68 3.04 15.50
CA LYS A 146 -7.51 3.23 16.95
C LYS A 146 -7.77 1.97 17.78
N THR A 147 -8.69 1.10 17.33
CA THR A 147 -9.21 -0.03 18.12
C THR A 147 -9.02 -1.39 17.45
N MET A 148 -8.51 -1.43 16.23
CA MET A 148 -8.48 -2.62 15.38
C MET A 148 -7.74 -3.82 15.98
N GLN A 149 -6.82 -3.61 16.92
CA GLN A 149 -6.04 -4.70 17.54
C GLN A 149 -6.51 -5.08 18.95
N GLU A 150 -7.57 -4.47 19.46
CA GLU A 150 -8.04 -4.75 20.83
C GLU A 150 -8.62 -6.15 20.96
N ALA A 151 -9.41 -6.61 20.02
CA ALA A 151 -9.98 -7.96 20.02
C ALA A 151 -10.46 -8.39 18.63
N PRO A 152 -9.56 -8.59 17.64
CA PRO A 152 -10.00 -9.04 16.33
C PRO A 152 -10.55 -10.47 16.38
N LYS A 153 -11.76 -10.67 15.83
CA LYS A 153 -12.45 -11.96 15.82
C LYS A 153 -13.00 -12.28 14.44
N TYR A 154 -12.72 -13.49 13.96
CA TYR A 154 -13.24 -14.03 12.72
C TYR A 154 -13.62 -15.48 12.91
N GLU A 155 -14.72 -15.92 12.31
CA GLU A 155 -14.98 -17.35 12.12
C GLU A 155 -14.03 -17.92 11.07
N ASP A 156 -13.84 -17.18 9.98
CA ASP A 156 -12.89 -17.49 8.89
C ASP A 156 -12.40 -16.15 8.34
N VAL A 157 -11.16 -15.79 8.63
CA VAL A 157 -10.59 -14.51 8.19
C VAL A 157 -10.50 -14.40 6.67
N PHE A 158 -10.18 -15.49 5.99
CA PHE A 158 -10.12 -15.50 4.52
C PHE A 158 -11.49 -15.22 3.90
N ALA A 159 -12.52 -15.91 4.35
CA ALA A 159 -13.90 -15.70 3.88
C ALA A 159 -14.38 -14.27 4.16
N ASP A 160 -14.02 -13.70 5.28
CA ASP A 160 -14.36 -12.31 5.64
C ASP A 160 -13.73 -11.31 4.68
N VAL A 161 -12.45 -11.47 4.39
CA VAL A 161 -11.71 -10.62 3.43
C VAL A 161 -12.31 -10.76 2.03
N GLU A 162 -12.60 -11.98 1.60
CA GLU A 162 -13.21 -12.25 0.30
C GLU A 162 -14.58 -11.57 0.15
N ARG A 163 -15.43 -11.67 1.16
CA ARG A 163 -16.73 -10.98 1.20
C ARG A 163 -16.54 -9.46 1.12
N PHE A 164 -15.61 -8.93 1.86
CA PHE A 164 -15.28 -7.50 1.84
C PHE A 164 -14.89 -7.04 0.43
N PHE A 165 -14.03 -7.77 -0.25
CA PHE A 165 -13.64 -7.44 -1.62
C PHE A 165 -14.82 -7.45 -2.57
N ASN A 166 -15.68 -8.48 -2.51
CA ASN A 166 -16.87 -8.54 -3.33
C ASN A 166 -17.78 -7.31 -3.14
N GLU A 167 -18.05 -6.95 -1.89
CA GLU A 167 -18.91 -5.81 -1.56
C GLU A 167 -18.32 -4.49 -2.02
N HIS A 168 -17.03 -4.27 -1.79
CA HIS A 168 -16.36 -3.00 -2.13
C HIS A 168 -16.09 -2.85 -3.62
N ILE A 169 -15.85 -3.93 -4.35
CA ILE A 169 -15.77 -3.89 -5.81
C ILE A 169 -17.10 -3.42 -6.40
N VAL A 170 -18.22 -4.02 -5.97
CA VAL A 170 -19.55 -3.63 -6.42
C VAL A 170 -19.84 -2.17 -6.09
N ARG A 171 -19.51 -1.73 -4.88
CA ARG A 171 -19.69 -0.34 -4.43
C ARG A 171 -18.93 0.64 -5.32
N CYS A 172 -17.68 0.32 -5.68
CA CYS A 172 -16.87 1.13 -6.57
C CYS A 172 -17.44 1.18 -7.99
N GLU A 173 -17.84 0.05 -8.55
CA GLU A 173 -18.43 -0.01 -9.88
C GLU A 173 -19.73 0.82 -9.96
N GLN A 174 -20.57 0.74 -8.94
CA GLN A 174 -21.80 1.54 -8.84
C GLN A 174 -21.52 3.04 -8.80
N ALA A 175 -20.37 3.46 -8.26
CA ALA A 175 -19.95 4.84 -8.22
C ALA A 175 -19.24 5.31 -9.50
N GLY A 176 -19.07 4.44 -10.48
CA GLY A 176 -18.43 4.78 -11.76
C GLY A 176 -16.91 4.50 -11.80
N ILE A 177 -16.38 3.78 -10.84
CA ILE A 177 -14.98 3.31 -10.88
C ILE A 177 -14.94 1.97 -11.59
N ALA A 178 -14.27 1.91 -12.74
CA ALA A 178 -14.15 0.67 -13.50
C ALA A 178 -13.35 -0.38 -12.70
N LYS A 179 -13.78 -1.65 -12.79
CA LYS A 179 -13.16 -2.75 -12.05
C LYS A 179 -11.65 -2.84 -12.30
N GLU A 180 -11.21 -2.67 -13.54
CA GLU A 180 -9.79 -2.74 -13.93
C GLU A 180 -8.90 -1.66 -13.30
N LYS A 181 -9.48 -0.68 -12.63
CA LYS A 181 -8.75 0.35 -11.86
C LYS A 181 -8.56 -0.01 -10.39
N LEU A 182 -9.08 -1.15 -9.95
CA LEU A 182 -9.01 -1.53 -8.55
C LEU A 182 -7.81 -2.44 -8.27
N LEU A 183 -7.19 -2.22 -7.10
CA LEU A 183 -6.22 -3.12 -6.49
C LEU A 183 -6.81 -3.62 -5.18
N LEU A 184 -6.43 -4.84 -4.77
CA LEU A 184 -6.91 -5.45 -3.55
C LEU A 184 -5.78 -5.65 -2.56
N ASP A 185 -6.01 -5.26 -1.30
CA ASP A 185 -5.07 -5.44 -0.20
C ASP A 185 -5.78 -6.17 0.95
N PRO A 186 -5.31 -7.36 1.33
CA PRO A 186 -5.88 -8.10 2.46
C PRO A 186 -5.75 -7.42 3.81
N GLY A 187 -4.89 -6.40 3.94
CA GLY A 187 -4.77 -5.60 5.15
C GLY A 187 -4.06 -6.31 6.29
N PHE A 188 -2.87 -6.87 6.03
CA PHE A 188 -2.04 -7.47 7.07
C PHE A 188 -1.80 -6.48 8.21
N GLY A 189 -2.07 -6.91 9.44
CA GLY A 189 -1.91 -6.09 10.63
C GLY A 189 -3.08 -5.14 10.93
N PHE A 190 -4.13 -5.13 10.12
CA PHE A 190 -5.29 -4.27 10.30
C PHE A 190 -6.49 -5.07 10.81
N GLY A 191 -6.68 -5.08 12.13
CA GLY A 191 -7.74 -5.85 12.77
C GLY A 191 -7.53 -7.35 12.68
N LYS A 192 -6.30 -7.82 12.83
CA LYS A 192 -5.89 -9.23 12.70
C LYS A 192 -4.86 -9.59 13.75
N ASN A 193 -5.00 -10.77 14.34
CA ASN A 193 -3.98 -11.32 15.24
C ASN A 193 -2.91 -12.10 14.43
N LEU A 194 -1.95 -12.67 15.15
CA LEU A 194 -0.85 -13.41 14.53
C LEU A 194 -1.34 -14.53 13.61
N SER A 195 -2.27 -15.36 14.09
CA SER A 195 -2.83 -16.47 13.32
C SER A 195 -3.57 -16.00 12.09
N HIS A 196 -4.40 -14.95 12.21
CA HIS A 196 -5.15 -14.38 11.07
C HIS A 196 -4.22 -13.93 9.95
N ASN A 197 -3.13 -13.23 10.28
CA ASN A 197 -2.16 -12.76 9.30
C ASN A 197 -1.51 -13.90 8.53
N TYR A 198 -1.07 -14.96 9.21
CA TYR A 198 -0.43 -16.09 8.54
C TYR A 198 -1.40 -16.98 7.78
N GLN A 199 -2.66 -17.08 8.21
CA GLN A 199 -3.71 -17.73 7.42
C GLN A 199 -3.92 -17.03 6.08
N LEU A 200 -3.96 -15.70 6.08
CA LEU A 200 -4.07 -14.90 4.86
C LEU A 200 -2.84 -15.03 3.96
N LEU A 201 -1.65 -14.99 4.54
CA LEU A 201 -0.41 -15.15 3.76
C LEU A 201 -0.33 -16.55 3.14
N ALA A 202 -0.71 -17.57 3.87
CA ALA A 202 -0.70 -18.95 3.38
C ALA A 202 -1.61 -19.16 2.15
N ARG A 203 -2.71 -18.41 2.07
CA ARG A 203 -3.73 -18.55 1.02
C ARG A 203 -3.82 -17.34 0.10
N LEU A 204 -2.82 -16.47 0.11
CA LEU A 204 -2.85 -15.19 -0.61
C LEU A 204 -3.18 -15.35 -2.09
N GLY A 205 -2.61 -16.36 -2.75
CA GLY A 205 -2.82 -16.62 -4.18
C GLY A 205 -4.28 -16.93 -4.55
N GLU A 206 -5.11 -17.38 -3.61
CA GLU A 206 -6.52 -17.67 -3.88
C GLU A 206 -7.33 -16.41 -4.22
N PHE A 207 -6.87 -15.22 -3.81
CA PHE A 207 -7.52 -13.95 -4.17
C PHE A 207 -7.38 -13.59 -5.66
N HIS A 208 -6.52 -14.25 -6.41
CA HIS A 208 -6.38 -14.00 -7.86
C HIS A 208 -7.65 -14.29 -8.65
N HIS A 209 -8.62 -15.02 -8.10
CA HIS A 209 -9.90 -15.25 -8.78
C HIS A 209 -10.68 -13.96 -9.05
N PHE A 210 -10.37 -12.86 -8.32
CA PHE A 210 -10.97 -11.55 -8.62
C PHE A 210 -10.46 -10.93 -9.92
N GLY A 211 -9.33 -11.41 -10.46
CA GLY A 211 -8.71 -10.86 -11.67
C GLY A 211 -8.10 -9.48 -11.48
N LEU A 212 -7.79 -9.10 -10.24
CA LEU A 212 -7.25 -7.78 -9.87
C LEU A 212 -5.87 -7.90 -9.24
N PRO A 213 -5.02 -6.85 -9.34
CA PRO A 213 -3.71 -6.86 -8.69
C PRO A 213 -3.83 -6.94 -7.17
N LEU A 214 -2.91 -7.69 -6.56
CA LEU A 214 -2.76 -7.76 -5.11
C LEU A 214 -1.62 -6.85 -4.64
N LEU A 215 -1.93 -5.97 -3.70
CA LEU A 215 -0.97 -5.16 -2.96
C LEU A 215 -0.88 -5.70 -1.54
N VAL A 216 0.32 -5.89 -1.03
CA VAL A 216 0.53 -6.41 0.33
C VAL A 216 1.55 -5.57 1.09
N GLY A 217 1.36 -5.42 2.40
CA GLY A 217 2.25 -4.69 3.28
C GLY A 217 2.43 -5.40 4.60
N MET A 218 3.56 -6.08 4.78
CA MET A 218 3.90 -6.82 6.01
C MET A 218 5.18 -6.31 6.66
N SER A 219 5.83 -5.35 6.02
CA SER A 219 7.16 -4.85 6.40
C SER A 219 7.20 -4.33 7.83
N ARG A 220 8.08 -4.88 8.64
CA ARG A 220 8.34 -4.52 10.03
C ARG A 220 7.12 -4.61 10.95
N LYS A 221 6.05 -5.27 10.51
CA LYS A 221 4.80 -5.38 11.29
C LYS A 221 4.90 -6.38 12.42
N SER A 222 3.96 -6.27 13.35
CA SER A 222 3.91 -7.13 14.54
C SER A 222 3.79 -8.63 14.22
N MET A 223 3.22 -9.00 13.07
CA MET A 223 3.18 -10.41 12.65
C MET A 223 4.59 -11.01 12.51
N VAL A 224 5.58 -10.21 12.14
CA VAL A 224 6.99 -10.62 12.12
C VAL A 224 7.59 -10.56 13.53
N GLY A 225 7.38 -9.45 14.23
CA GLY A 225 7.94 -9.24 15.55
C GLY A 225 7.48 -10.24 16.60
N GLN A 226 6.18 -10.56 16.60
CA GLN A 226 5.62 -11.55 17.54
C GLN A 226 6.08 -12.97 17.23
N LEU A 227 6.12 -13.35 15.97
CA LEU A 227 6.56 -14.69 15.57
C LEU A 227 8.00 -14.94 15.96
N LEU A 228 8.89 -13.98 15.69
CA LEU A 228 10.32 -14.10 15.91
C LEU A 228 10.77 -13.63 17.29
N ASN A 229 9.86 -13.02 18.06
CA ASN A 229 10.14 -12.42 19.36
C ASN A 229 11.26 -11.36 19.25
N VAL A 230 11.12 -10.44 18.30
CA VAL A 230 12.09 -9.35 18.05
C VAL A 230 11.43 -7.98 18.00
N GLY A 231 12.20 -6.96 18.36
CA GLY A 231 11.76 -5.57 18.27
C GLY A 231 11.74 -5.03 16.84
N PRO A 232 11.18 -3.82 16.64
CA PRO A 232 11.00 -3.25 15.29
C PRO A 232 12.28 -3.12 14.45
N SER A 233 13.43 -2.91 15.07
CA SER A 233 14.73 -2.78 14.39
C SER A 233 15.31 -4.12 13.91
N GLU A 234 14.74 -5.25 14.31
CA GLU A 234 15.27 -6.59 14.03
C GLU A 234 14.29 -7.41 13.18
N ARG A 235 13.43 -6.77 12.43
CA ARG A 235 12.36 -7.41 11.63
C ARG A 235 12.69 -7.53 10.14
N LEU A 236 13.91 -7.22 9.73
CA LEU A 236 14.28 -7.24 8.31
C LEU A 236 14.14 -8.63 7.70
N ASN A 237 14.76 -9.64 8.31
CA ASN A 237 14.77 -11.01 7.77
C ASN A 237 13.34 -11.57 7.63
N GLY A 238 12.52 -11.41 8.66
CA GLY A 238 11.13 -11.86 8.62
C GLY A 238 10.29 -11.09 7.60
N SER A 239 10.52 -9.78 7.46
CA SER A 239 9.85 -8.95 6.45
C SER A 239 10.19 -9.42 5.04
N LEU A 240 11.46 -9.75 4.78
CA LEU A 240 11.91 -10.29 3.49
C LEU A 240 11.29 -11.67 3.21
N ALA A 241 11.22 -12.54 4.21
CA ALA A 241 10.56 -13.84 4.07
C ALA A 241 9.09 -13.67 3.68
N CYS A 242 8.35 -12.77 4.34
CA CYS A 242 6.96 -12.47 3.98
C CYS A 242 6.84 -11.93 2.55
N ALA A 243 7.73 -11.03 2.15
CA ALA A 243 7.75 -10.47 0.80
C ALA A 243 7.98 -11.56 -0.26
N VAL A 244 8.93 -12.47 -0.04
CA VAL A 244 9.22 -13.58 -0.94
C VAL A 244 8.03 -14.53 -1.04
N ILE A 245 7.43 -14.90 0.07
CA ILE A 245 6.24 -15.78 0.09
C ILE A 245 5.09 -15.14 -0.69
N ALA A 246 4.81 -13.87 -0.44
CA ALA A 246 3.75 -13.13 -1.15
C ALA A 246 4.03 -13.06 -2.65
N ALA A 247 5.25 -12.77 -3.02
CA ALA A 247 5.68 -12.69 -4.40
C ALA A 247 5.59 -14.05 -5.13
N MET A 248 5.95 -15.14 -4.46
CA MET A 248 5.78 -16.51 -4.99
C MET A 248 4.32 -16.86 -5.23
N GLN A 249 3.40 -16.28 -4.47
CA GLN A 249 1.96 -16.43 -4.66
C GLN A 249 1.35 -15.39 -5.61
N GLY A 250 2.16 -14.60 -6.27
CA GLY A 250 1.73 -13.70 -7.33
C GLY A 250 1.32 -12.30 -6.90
N ALA A 251 1.65 -11.84 -5.69
CA ALA A 251 1.43 -10.45 -5.32
C ALA A 251 2.19 -9.53 -6.29
N GLN A 252 1.49 -8.53 -6.83
CA GLN A 252 2.04 -7.63 -7.85
C GLN A 252 2.75 -6.41 -7.26
N ILE A 253 2.30 -5.94 -6.08
CA ILE A 253 2.89 -4.78 -5.41
C ILE A 253 3.18 -5.12 -3.97
N ILE A 254 4.42 -4.91 -3.54
CA ILE A 254 4.86 -5.19 -2.18
C ILE A 254 5.34 -3.89 -1.55
N ARG A 255 4.62 -3.45 -0.51
CA ARG A 255 4.84 -2.20 0.20
C ARG A 255 5.81 -2.42 1.36
N VAL A 256 6.96 -1.72 1.32
CA VAL A 256 8.06 -1.99 2.25
C VAL A 256 8.79 -0.73 2.70
N HIS A 257 9.48 -0.85 3.84
CA HIS A 257 10.46 0.13 4.32
C HIS A 257 11.85 -0.14 3.71
N ASP A 258 12.25 -1.40 3.61
CA ASP A 258 13.59 -1.84 3.22
C ASP A 258 13.63 -2.17 1.72
N VAL A 259 13.68 -1.12 0.92
CA VAL A 259 13.52 -1.22 -0.55
C VAL A 259 14.63 -2.03 -1.20
N LYS A 260 15.90 -1.70 -0.95
CA LYS A 260 17.03 -2.39 -1.57
C LYS A 260 17.00 -3.89 -1.33
N GLU A 261 16.86 -4.29 -0.08
CA GLU A 261 16.86 -5.68 0.33
C GLU A 261 15.68 -6.44 -0.29
N THR A 262 14.51 -5.81 -0.34
CA THR A 262 13.31 -6.39 -0.95
C THR A 262 13.48 -6.55 -2.47
N VAL A 263 14.01 -5.55 -3.16
CA VAL A 263 14.26 -5.61 -4.61
C VAL A 263 15.20 -6.77 -4.93
N GLU A 264 16.29 -6.92 -4.17
CA GLU A 264 17.24 -8.03 -4.36
C GLU A 264 16.58 -9.39 -4.15
N ALA A 265 15.78 -9.53 -3.08
CA ALA A 265 15.05 -10.77 -2.80
C ALA A 265 14.04 -11.11 -3.92
N LEU A 266 13.32 -10.11 -4.44
CA LEU A 266 12.35 -10.32 -5.52
C LEU A 266 13.01 -10.65 -6.86
N ARG A 267 14.22 -10.20 -7.13
CA ARG A 267 14.99 -10.65 -8.30
C ARG A 267 15.26 -12.14 -8.27
N VAL A 268 15.54 -12.68 -7.09
CA VAL A 268 15.71 -14.13 -6.91
C VAL A 268 14.40 -14.86 -7.19
N VAL A 269 13.29 -14.33 -6.70
CA VAL A 269 11.95 -14.89 -6.97
C VAL A 269 11.66 -14.90 -8.47
N GLU A 270 11.89 -13.80 -9.17
CA GLU A 270 11.64 -13.69 -10.61
C GLU A 270 12.48 -14.69 -11.42
N ALA A 271 13.76 -14.79 -11.12
CA ALA A 271 14.63 -15.76 -11.77
C ALA A 271 14.15 -17.20 -11.58
N THR A 272 13.69 -17.52 -10.36
CA THR A 272 13.16 -18.83 -10.01
C THR A 272 11.87 -19.15 -10.77
N LEU A 273 10.95 -18.20 -10.85
CA LEU A 273 9.68 -18.38 -11.57
C LEU A 273 9.89 -18.48 -13.09
N ALA A 274 10.80 -17.67 -13.64
CA ALA A 274 11.16 -17.75 -15.06
C ALA A 274 11.72 -19.11 -15.44
N ALA A 275 12.54 -19.71 -14.58
CA ALA A 275 13.12 -21.03 -14.80
C ALA A 275 12.07 -22.15 -14.85
N LYS A 276 10.90 -21.97 -14.28
CA LYS A 276 9.77 -22.91 -14.37
C LYS A 276 9.03 -22.85 -15.72
N GLY A 277 9.33 -21.87 -16.59
CA GLY A 277 8.62 -21.66 -17.85
C GLY A 277 7.16 -21.23 -17.67
N LYS A 278 6.79 -20.75 -16.48
CA LYS A 278 5.45 -20.24 -16.17
C LYS A 278 5.46 -18.73 -16.17
N LYS A 279 4.53 -18.12 -16.90
CA LYS A 279 4.20 -16.73 -16.66
C LYS A 279 3.48 -16.59 -15.33
N ARG A 280 3.81 -15.55 -14.59
CA ARG A 280 3.48 -15.43 -13.17
C ARG A 280 2.02 -15.08 -12.89
N TYR A 281 1.36 -14.47 -13.87
CA TYR A 281 0.04 -13.88 -13.71
C TYR A 281 -0.89 -14.23 -14.88
N GLU A 282 -0.86 -15.48 -15.30
CA GLU A 282 -1.82 -16.05 -16.24
C GLU A 282 -3.07 -16.55 -15.52
#